data_4c24238fd4c5681baae2aa9f0e4e2082
#
_entry.id   4c24238fd4c5681baae2aa9f0e4e2082
#
_cell.length_a   1.000
_cell.length_b   1.000
_cell.length_c   1.000
_cell.angle_alpha   90.00
_cell.angle_beta   90.00
_cell.angle_gamma   90.00
#
_symmetry.space_group_name_H-M   'P 1'
#
loop_
_entity.id
_entity.type
_entity.pdbx_description
1 polymer ?
#
loop_
_entity_poly.entity_id
_entity_poly.type
_entity_poly.pdbx_seq_one_letter_code
_entity_poly.pdbx_strand_id
1 'polypeptide(L)'
;MAIFCGLHIDFLIFLLFFSILMFFLYRIFRFPRPTPHLVESFLKRGTLTRHSPIIIGHRGGGLEAPENTLAAFKLAKENGATGVEFDLDFTKDGIPVIIHDSTVDRTTDGTGKVCDFTYDEI
;
A
#
# COMPACT_ATOMS: atom_id res chain seq x y z
N MET A 1 -46.55 1.49 31.81
CA MET A 1 -45.23 2.00 32.25
C MET A 1 -44.12 0.94 32.26
N ALA A 2 -44.40 -0.36 32.44
CA ALA A 2 -43.38 -1.41 32.45
C ALA A 2 -42.77 -1.78 31.07
N ILE A 3 -43.52 -1.62 29.97
CA ILE A 3 -43.08 -2.01 28.62
C ILE A 3 -41.96 -1.08 28.08
N PHE A 4 -41.99 0.19 28.45
CA PHE A 4 -40.95 1.17 28.02
C PHE A 4 -39.61 0.94 28.74
N CYS A 5 -39.59 0.37 29.94
CA CYS A 5 -38.36 0.10 30.68
C CYS A 5 -37.59 -1.11 30.10
N GLY A 6 -38.30 -2.12 29.60
CA GLY A 6 -37.68 -3.30 28.97
C GLY A 6 -36.95 -2.95 27.68
N LEU A 7 -37.56 -2.15 26.82
CA LEU A 7 -36.96 -1.75 25.50
C LEU A 7 -35.63 -1.00 25.67
N HIS A 8 -35.50 -0.20 26.72
CA HIS A 8 -34.25 0.52 27.00
C HIS A 8 -33.13 -0.40 27.52
N ILE A 9 -33.47 -1.42 28.30
CA ILE A 9 -32.49 -2.39 28.83
C ILE A 9 -31.97 -3.26 27.69
N ASP A 10 -32.84 -3.76 26.82
CA ASP A 10 -32.45 -4.58 25.66
C ASP A 10 -31.58 -3.81 24.70
N PHE A 11 -31.86 -2.53 24.47
CA PHE A 11 -31.04 -1.64 23.64
C PHE A 11 -29.65 -1.40 24.25
N LEU A 12 -29.56 -1.19 25.57
CA LEU A 12 -28.27 -1.02 26.25
C LEU A 12 -27.43 -2.30 26.22
N ILE A 13 -28.05 -3.46 26.37
CA ILE A 13 -27.42 -4.77 26.24
C ILE A 13 -26.88 -4.96 24.82
N PHE A 14 -27.69 -4.63 23.81
CA PHE A 14 -27.26 -4.66 22.40
C PHE A 14 -26.04 -3.76 22.14
N LEU A 15 -26.05 -2.54 22.62
CA LEU A 15 -24.92 -1.60 22.47
C LEU A 15 -23.65 -2.14 23.15
N LEU A 16 -23.79 -2.76 24.33
CA LEU A 16 -22.67 -3.36 25.03
C LEU A 16 -22.06 -4.52 24.22
N PHE A 17 -22.89 -5.46 23.75
CA PHE A 17 -22.43 -6.57 22.91
C PHE A 17 -21.80 -6.08 21.61
N PHE A 18 -22.42 -5.10 20.96
CA PHE A 18 -21.88 -4.50 19.73
C PHE A 18 -20.50 -3.86 19.97
N SER A 19 -20.33 -3.13 21.05
CA SER A 19 -19.07 -2.50 21.43
C SER A 19 -17.97 -3.53 21.71
N ILE A 20 -18.31 -4.62 22.40
CA ILE A 20 -17.40 -5.74 22.67
C ILE A 20 -17.00 -6.42 21.34
N LEU A 21 -17.96 -6.70 20.47
CA LEU A 21 -17.70 -7.28 19.16
C LEU A 21 -16.77 -6.41 18.33
N MET A 22 -17.06 -5.10 18.24
CA MET A 22 -16.24 -4.15 17.52
C MET A 22 -14.82 -4.04 18.10
N PHE A 23 -14.68 -4.11 19.44
CA PHE A 23 -13.38 -4.15 20.08
C PHE A 23 -12.59 -5.42 19.70
N PHE A 24 -13.22 -6.59 19.68
CA PHE A 24 -12.56 -7.84 19.27
C PHE A 24 -12.20 -7.82 17.78
N LEU A 25 -13.09 -7.35 16.90
CA LEU A 25 -12.81 -7.19 15.48
C LEU A 25 -11.63 -6.24 15.28
N TYR A 26 -11.61 -5.09 15.95
CA TYR A 26 -10.47 -4.17 15.91
C TYR A 26 -9.17 -4.84 16.36
N ARG A 27 -9.20 -5.67 17.41
CA ARG A 27 -8.02 -6.40 17.90
C ARG A 27 -7.52 -7.45 16.90
N ILE A 28 -8.42 -8.15 16.22
CA ILE A 28 -8.10 -9.19 15.23
C ILE A 28 -7.55 -8.58 13.95
N PHE A 29 -8.21 -7.51 13.45
CA PHE A 29 -7.83 -6.89 12.18
C PHE A 29 -6.77 -5.78 12.32
N ARG A 30 -6.33 -5.48 13.54
CA ARG A 30 -5.26 -4.51 13.76
C ARG A 30 -3.92 -5.11 13.32
N PHE A 31 -3.33 -4.53 12.29
CA PHE A 31 -1.96 -4.86 11.90
C PHE A 31 -1.00 -4.59 13.08
N PRO A 32 -0.11 -5.54 13.41
CA PRO A 32 0.91 -5.31 14.42
C PRO A 32 1.78 -4.13 14.00
N ARG A 33 2.01 -3.19 14.91
CA ARG A 33 2.96 -2.10 14.66
C ARG A 33 4.35 -2.71 14.50
N PRO A 34 5.11 -2.32 13.47
CA PRO A 34 6.49 -2.79 13.36
C PRO A 34 7.26 -2.36 14.62
N THR A 35 8.15 -3.22 15.08
CA THR A 35 8.99 -2.90 16.24
C THR A 35 9.90 -1.72 15.90
N PRO A 36 10.22 -0.83 16.86
CA PRO A 36 11.15 0.27 16.62
C PRO A 36 12.47 -0.18 16.00
N HIS A 37 12.99 -1.34 16.43
CA HIS A 37 14.20 -1.94 15.88
C HIS A 37 14.04 -2.31 14.40
N LEU A 38 12.90 -2.85 13.97
CA LEU A 38 12.64 -3.18 12.57
C LEU A 38 12.59 -1.91 11.71
N VAL A 39 11.88 -0.87 12.18
CA VAL A 39 11.83 0.43 11.52
C VAL A 39 13.23 1.04 11.41
N GLU A 40 13.99 1.04 12.50
CA GLU A 40 15.34 1.57 12.54
C GLU A 40 16.30 0.79 11.63
N SER A 41 16.21 -0.55 11.61
CA SER A 41 17.04 -1.37 10.71
C SER A 41 16.69 -1.14 9.24
N PHE A 42 15.41 -0.92 8.93
CA PHE A 42 14.97 -0.59 7.57
C PHE A 42 15.50 0.78 7.13
N LEU A 43 15.39 1.78 8.01
CA LEU A 43 15.86 3.14 7.74
C LEU A 43 17.41 3.23 7.73
N LYS A 44 18.11 2.44 8.52
CA LYS A 44 19.60 2.39 8.55
C LYS A 44 20.22 1.64 7.36
N ARG A 45 19.47 0.74 6.70
CA ARG A 45 19.97 0.05 5.50
C ARG A 45 20.21 0.97 4.31
N GLY A 46 19.55 2.11 4.26
CA GLY A 46 19.89 3.15 3.30
C GLY A 46 21.01 4.01 3.88
N THR A 47 22.25 3.57 3.87
CA THR A 47 23.53 4.21 4.25
C THR A 47 23.50 5.75 4.36
N LEU A 48 22.67 6.29 5.22
CA LEU A 48 22.53 7.72 5.38
C LEU A 48 23.14 8.11 6.70
N THR A 49 24.12 8.98 6.60
CA THR A 49 24.63 9.69 7.76
C THR A 49 23.44 10.33 8.47
N ARG A 50 23.47 10.41 9.79
CA ARG A 50 22.41 10.87 10.68
C ARG A 50 21.82 12.26 10.34
N HIS A 51 22.33 12.92 9.28
CA HIS A 51 22.03 14.29 8.88
C HIS A 51 21.57 14.46 7.42
N SER A 52 21.45 13.38 6.64
CA SER A 52 20.98 13.50 5.25
C SER A 52 19.50 13.10 5.14
N PRO A 53 18.67 13.88 4.45
CA PRO A 53 17.28 13.52 4.21
C PRO A 53 17.21 12.24 3.35
N ILE A 54 16.20 11.42 3.62
CA ILE A 54 15.85 10.30 2.76
C ILE A 54 15.10 10.86 1.55
N ILE A 55 15.62 10.59 0.35
CA ILE A 55 15.00 10.99 -0.90
C ILE A 55 14.44 9.74 -1.57
N ILE A 56 13.14 9.70 -1.77
CA ILE A 56 12.46 8.58 -2.42
C ILE A 56 11.94 9.06 -3.78
N GLY A 57 12.35 8.39 -4.83
CA GLY A 57 11.84 8.63 -6.19
C GLY A 57 10.45 7.99 -6.34
N HIS A 58 9.38 8.82 -6.38
CA HIS A 58 8.03 8.37 -6.63
C HIS A 58 7.92 7.81 -8.06
N ARG A 59 7.60 6.53 -8.20
CA ARG A 59 7.60 5.77 -9.46
C ARG A 59 8.94 5.84 -10.22
N GLY A 60 10.04 6.04 -9.48
CA GLY A 60 11.36 6.28 -10.05
C GLY A 60 11.67 7.73 -10.44
N GLY A 61 10.79 8.70 -10.10
CA GLY A 61 11.05 10.12 -10.36
C GLY A 61 10.47 10.69 -11.67
N GLY A 62 9.75 9.95 -12.42
CA GLY A 62 8.71 10.18 -13.44
C GLY A 62 8.81 11.29 -14.51
N LEU A 63 9.74 12.25 -14.45
CA LEU A 63 9.79 13.32 -15.44
C LEU A 63 10.85 13.12 -16.52
N GLU A 64 11.90 12.36 -16.23
CA GLU A 64 13.07 12.20 -17.10
C GLU A 64 13.13 10.81 -17.76
N ALA A 65 12.36 9.86 -17.24
CA ALA A 65 12.18 8.53 -17.81
C ALA A 65 10.73 8.06 -17.55
N PRO A 66 10.20 7.10 -18.33
CA PRO A 66 8.86 6.58 -18.09
C PRO A 66 8.72 6.01 -16.68
N GLU A 67 7.64 6.39 -16.00
CA GLU A 67 7.35 5.95 -14.62
C GLU A 67 7.34 4.42 -14.49
N ASN A 68 7.68 3.92 -13.31
CA ASN A 68 7.63 2.49 -12.98
C ASN A 68 8.52 1.60 -13.88
N THR A 69 9.55 2.14 -14.50
CA THR A 69 10.50 1.40 -15.33
C THR A 69 11.89 1.28 -14.69
N LEU A 70 12.66 0.29 -15.12
CA LEU A 70 14.05 0.16 -14.72
C LEU A 70 14.90 1.38 -15.10
N ALA A 71 14.56 2.05 -16.21
CA ALA A 71 15.21 3.29 -16.64
C ALA A 71 14.98 4.41 -15.62
N ALA A 72 13.74 4.60 -15.16
CA ALA A 72 13.40 5.58 -14.13
C ALA A 72 14.11 5.26 -12.80
N PHE A 73 14.14 4.00 -12.38
CA PHE A 73 14.81 3.59 -11.14
C PHE A 73 16.31 3.80 -11.18
N LYS A 74 16.95 3.52 -12.33
CA LYS A 74 18.38 3.78 -12.54
C LYS A 74 18.67 5.27 -12.46
N LEU A 75 17.88 6.09 -13.14
CA LEU A 75 18.04 7.52 -13.16
C LEU A 75 17.80 8.15 -11.78
N ALA A 76 16.78 7.70 -11.03
CA ALA A 76 16.57 8.12 -9.66
C ALA A 76 17.81 7.87 -8.78
N LYS A 77 18.44 6.70 -8.93
CA LYS A 77 19.67 6.36 -8.22
C LYS A 77 20.84 7.28 -8.64
N GLU A 78 21.01 7.53 -9.93
CA GLU A 78 22.05 8.43 -10.48
C GLU A 78 21.88 9.85 -9.95
N ASN A 79 20.63 10.31 -9.81
CA ASN A 79 20.28 11.62 -9.25
C ASN A 79 20.31 11.67 -7.72
N GLY A 80 20.80 10.63 -7.05
CA GLY A 80 21.02 10.60 -5.60
C GLY A 80 19.82 10.20 -4.75
N ALA A 81 18.77 9.65 -5.34
CA ALA A 81 17.69 9.04 -4.56
C ALA A 81 18.23 7.86 -3.73
N THR A 82 17.77 7.78 -2.50
CA THR A 82 18.15 6.72 -1.54
C THR A 82 17.24 5.50 -1.63
N GLY A 83 16.11 5.64 -2.30
CA GLY A 83 15.16 4.60 -2.59
C GLY A 83 14.23 5.02 -3.73
N VAL A 84 13.46 4.06 -4.21
CA VAL A 84 12.38 4.28 -5.15
C VAL A 84 11.09 3.72 -4.55
N GLU A 85 10.01 4.37 -4.84
CA GLU A 85 8.66 3.87 -4.62
C GLU A 85 8.14 3.40 -5.97
N PHE A 86 7.33 2.34 -5.98
CA PHE A 86 6.73 1.79 -7.18
C PHE A 86 5.38 1.16 -6.88
N ASP A 87 4.54 1.07 -7.88
CA ASP A 87 3.20 0.50 -7.80
C ASP A 87 3.20 -0.94 -8.30
N LEU A 88 2.37 -1.79 -7.70
CA LEU A 88 2.27 -3.20 -8.03
C LEU A 88 0.82 -3.56 -8.34
N ASP A 89 0.58 -4.21 -9.48
CA ASP A 89 -0.67 -4.85 -9.82
C ASP A 89 -0.42 -6.31 -10.27
N PHE A 90 -1.48 -7.08 -10.51
CA PHE A 90 -1.38 -8.49 -10.85
C PHE A 90 -2.06 -8.78 -12.18
N THR A 91 -1.37 -9.54 -13.02
CA THR A 91 -1.90 -10.08 -14.27
C THR A 91 -3.00 -11.12 -14.01
N LYS A 92 -3.71 -11.52 -15.06
CA LYS A 92 -4.75 -12.56 -15.04
C LYS A 92 -4.26 -13.88 -14.47
N ASP A 93 -3.02 -14.23 -14.72
CA ASP A 93 -2.33 -15.44 -14.24
C ASP A 93 -1.63 -15.24 -12.88
N GLY A 94 -1.86 -14.08 -12.23
CA GLY A 94 -1.40 -13.78 -10.87
C GLY A 94 0.08 -13.42 -10.78
N ILE A 95 0.71 -13.01 -11.88
CA ILE A 95 2.10 -12.55 -11.88
C ILE A 95 2.13 -11.05 -11.54
N PRO A 96 2.98 -10.61 -10.58
CA PRO A 96 3.11 -9.22 -10.25
C PRO A 96 3.80 -8.43 -11.35
N VAL A 97 3.24 -7.28 -11.70
CA VAL A 97 3.79 -6.31 -12.65
C VAL A 97 3.86 -4.93 -12.02
N ILE A 98 4.84 -4.12 -12.44
CA ILE A 98 5.03 -2.78 -11.89
C ILE A 98 4.29 -1.79 -12.78
N ILE A 99 3.10 -1.38 -12.33
CA ILE A 99 2.22 -0.43 -13.02
C ILE A 99 1.31 0.24 -12.00
N HIS A 100 1.02 1.55 -12.19
CA HIS A 100 0.17 2.30 -11.27
C HIS A 100 -1.32 2.13 -11.57
N ASP A 101 -1.70 2.28 -12.82
CA ASP A 101 -3.11 2.27 -13.21
C ASP A 101 -3.60 0.81 -13.32
N SER A 102 -4.86 0.58 -13.02
CA SER A 102 -5.48 -0.74 -13.25
C SER A 102 -5.69 -1.08 -14.72
N THR A 103 -5.30 -0.17 -15.62
CA THR A 103 -5.33 -0.35 -17.08
C THR A 103 -3.96 -0.02 -17.68
N VAL A 104 -3.67 -0.59 -18.85
CA VAL A 104 -2.40 -0.36 -19.57
C VAL A 104 -2.41 0.89 -20.45
N ASP A 105 -3.56 1.54 -20.60
CA ASP A 105 -3.86 2.57 -21.64
C ASP A 105 -2.94 3.80 -21.60
N ARG A 106 -2.54 4.24 -20.41
CA ARG A 106 -1.80 5.50 -20.27
C ARG A 106 -0.31 5.36 -20.52
N THR A 107 0.27 4.24 -20.18
CA THR A 107 1.73 4.07 -20.15
C THR A 107 2.25 3.05 -21.16
N THR A 108 1.34 2.42 -21.92
CA THR A 108 1.67 1.49 -23.02
C THR A 108 0.91 1.84 -24.29
N ASP A 109 1.18 1.13 -25.35
CA ASP A 109 0.42 1.18 -26.61
C ASP A 109 -0.78 0.23 -26.64
N GLY A 110 -1.00 -0.52 -25.54
CA GLY A 110 -2.16 -1.41 -25.35
C GLY A 110 -3.38 -0.69 -24.78
N THR A 111 -4.49 -1.41 -24.71
CA THR A 111 -5.76 -0.93 -24.13
C THR A 111 -6.43 -2.04 -23.35
N GLY A 112 -6.86 -1.77 -22.12
CA GLY A 112 -7.59 -2.73 -21.28
C GLY A 112 -7.03 -2.84 -19.86
N LYS A 113 -7.64 -3.70 -19.06
CA LYS A 113 -7.24 -3.87 -17.66
C LYS A 113 -6.06 -4.82 -17.54
N VAL A 114 -5.15 -4.53 -16.62
CA VAL A 114 -4.00 -5.38 -16.29
C VAL A 114 -4.43 -6.80 -15.95
N CYS A 115 -5.51 -6.96 -15.16
CA CYS A 115 -6.01 -8.27 -14.76
C CYS A 115 -6.69 -9.09 -15.87
N ASP A 116 -6.87 -8.53 -17.06
CA ASP A 116 -7.44 -9.25 -18.21
C ASP A 116 -6.35 -9.89 -19.09
N PHE A 117 -5.08 -9.49 -18.91
CA PHE A 117 -3.91 -9.99 -19.63
C PHE A 117 -3.11 -10.99 -18.80
N THR A 118 -2.55 -12.01 -19.44
CA THR A 118 -1.47 -12.82 -18.87
C THR A 118 -0.14 -12.06 -18.94
N TYR A 119 0.87 -12.52 -18.20
CA TYR A 119 2.20 -11.90 -18.22
C TYR A 119 2.83 -11.86 -19.62
N ASP A 120 2.57 -12.90 -20.42
CA ASP A 120 3.11 -13.00 -21.79
C ASP A 120 2.37 -12.09 -22.79
N GLU A 121 1.18 -11.57 -22.44
CA GLU A 121 0.37 -10.69 -23.29
C GLU A 121 0.59 -9.20 -22.98
N ILE A 122 1.16 -8.86 -21.81
CA ILE A 122 1.35 -7.50 -21.34
C ILE A 122 2.79 -7.04 -21.60
#